data_7afb810ff15431bb7dfbe7ca4d6b3584
#
_entry.id   7afb810ff15431bb7dfbe7ca4d6b3584
#
_cell.length_a   1.000
_cell.length_b   1.000
_cell.length_c   1.000
_cell.angle_alpha   90.00
_cell.angle_beta   90.00
_cell.angle_gamma   90.00
#
_symmetry.space_group_name_H-M   'P 1'
#
loop_
_entity.id
_entity.type
_entity.pdbx_description
1 polymer ?
#
loop_
_entity_poly.entity_id
_entity_poly.type
_entity_poly.pdbx_seq_one_letter_code
_entity_poly.pdbx_strand_id
1 'polypeptide(L)'
;MPENLNDLKNLGKESKIPQKPDISSLEKVNNPKPNVTYSVRFTCPEFTSICPVTSQPDFGYLIIDYVPKDFLVESKSLKLYLLGYRNHGAFHEDCSILSLIHI
;
A
#
# COMPACT_ATOMS: atom_id res chain seq x y z
N MET A 1 -0.64 14.80 1.93
CA MET A 1 0.23 13.74 2.47
C MET A 1 1.54 14.34 2.95
N PRO A 2 2.14 13.81 4.02
CA PRO A 2 3.45 14.26 4.48
C PRO A 2 4.52 14.07 3.41
N GLU A 3 5.51 14.96 3.35
CA GLU A 3 6.55 14.97 2.31
C GLU A 3 7.94 14.67 2.86
N ASN A 4 8.11 14.62 4.18
CA ASN A 4 9.36 14.24 4.82
C ASN A 4 9.10 13.35 6.04
N LEU A 5 10.15 12.74 6.58
CA LEU A 5 10.04 11.73 7.63
C LEU A 5 9.41 12.26 8.92
N ASN A 6 9.63 13.54 9.26
CA ASN A 6 9.09 14.13 10.49
C ASN A 6 7.57 14.31 10.45
N ASP A 7 6.98 14.37 9.25
CA ASP A 7 5.55 14.59 9.07
C ASP A 7 4.78 13.27 8.96
N LEU A 8 5.46 12.11 8.97
CA LEU A 8 4.82 10.81 8.85
C LEU A 8 4.08 10.46 10.14
N LYS A 9 2.87 9.90 9.99
CA LYS A 9 1.99 9.57 11.11
C LYS A 9 2.22 8.18 11.66
N ASN A 10 2.67 7.23 10.82
CA ASN A 10 2.73 5.81 11.17
C ASN A 10 4.12 5.32 11.48
N LEU A 11 5.15 5.92 10.90
CA LEU A 11 6.53 5.48 11.06
C LEU A 11 6.96 5.55 12.53
N GLY A 12 7.47 4.45 13.05
CA GLY A 12 7.94 4.34 14.44
C GLY A 12 6.83 4.36 15.48
N LYS A 13 5.56 4.23 15.09
CA LYS A 13 4.41 4.23 15.98
C LYS A 13 3.60 2.95 15.84
N GLU A 14 2.93 2.59 16.92
CA GLU A 14 1.91 1.54 16.89
C GLU A 14 0.68 2.06 16.15
N SER A 15 0.11 1.27 15.24
CA SER A 15 -1.02 1.67 14.42
C SER A 15 -2.07 0.56 14.37
N LYS A 16 -3.35 0.95 14.32
CA LYS A 16 -4.43 -0.01 14.12
C LYS A 16 -4.48 -0.48 12.67
N ILE A 17 -4.82 -1.75 12.48
CA ILE A 17 -5.08 -2.30 11.14
C ILE A 17 -6.42 -1.76 10.64
N PRO A 18 -6.46 -1.11 9.45
CA PRO A 18 -7.71 -0.63 8.86
C PRO A 18 -8.68 -1.78 8.57
N GLN A 19 -9.98 -1.51 8.70
CA GLN A 19 -11.03 -2.49 8.38
C GLN A 19 -11.35 -2.56 6.89
N LYS A 20 -10.96 -1.55 6.12
CA LYS A 20 -11.15 -1.44 4.68
C LYS A 20 -10.00 -0.65 4.08
N PRO A 21 -9.74 -0.79 2.76
CA PRO A 21 -8.73 0.02 2.09
C PRO A 21 -9.08 1.51 2.19
N ASP A 22 -8.09 2.30 2.61
CA ASP A 22 -8.26 3.75 2.77
C ASP A 22 -7.01 4.45 2.26
N ILE A 23 -7.18 5.28 1.23
CA ILE A 23 -6.07 6.03 0.62
C ILE A 23 -5.38 6.94 1.64
N SER A 24 -6.08 7.41 2.67
CA SER A 24 -5.50 8.23 3.72
C SER A 24 -4.42 7.51 4.54
N SER A 25 -4.37 6.18 4.47
CA SER A 25 -3.30 5.40 5.09
C SER A 25 -1.96 5.53 4.37
N LEU A 26 -2.00 5.84 3.06
CA LEU A 26 -0.77 5.99 2.26
C LEU A 26 -0.09 7.32 2.55
N GLU A 27 1.21 7.25 2.75
CA GLU A 27 2.06 8.42 2.97
C GLU A 27 3.21 8.41 1.97
N LYS A 28 3.79 9.57 1.71
CA LYS A 28 4.91 9.73 0.79
C LYS A 28 6.04 10.48 1.46
N VAL A 29 7.25 10.24 0.98
CA VAL A 29 8.46 10.97 1.39
C VAL A 29 9.13 11.55 0.15
N ASN A 30 9.96 12.57 0.34
CA ASN A 30 10.71 13.14 -0.77
C ASN A 30 11.67 12.11 -1.36
N ASN A 31 11.74 12.07 -2.69
CA ASN A 31 12.73 11.27 -3.38
C ASN A 31 14.11 11.92 -3.22
N PRO A 32 15.10 11.24 -2.60
CA PRO A 32 16.43 11.82 -2.40
C PRO A 32 17.24 11.96 -3.69
N LYS A 33 16.83 11.30 -4.78
CA LYS A 33 17.52 11.28 -6.07
C LYS A 33 16.56 11.55 -7.22
N PRO A 34 15.89 12.72 -7.26
CA PRO A 34 14.82 12.97 -8.24
C PRO A 34 15.31 13.03 -9.69
N ASN A 35 16.60 13.24 -9.91
CA ASN A 35 17.20 13.32 -11.25
C ASN A 35 17.75 11.97 -11.75
N VAL A 36 17.63 10.92 -10.96
CA VAL A 36 18.06 9.57 -11.32
C VAL A 36 16.84 8.73 -11.62
N THR A 37 16.86 8.06 -12.79
CA THR A 37 15.82 7.09 -13.12
C THR A 37 16.15 5.74 -12.48
N TYR A 38 15.31 5.29 -11.56
CA TYR A 38 15.45 3.99 -10.92
C TYR A 38 14.09 3.40 -10.61
N SER A 39 14.05 2.10 -10.41
CA SER A 39 12.84 1.35 -10.10
C SER A 39 12.81 0.96 -8.64
N VAL A 40 11.65 1.09 -8.02
CA VAL A 40 11.38 0.62 -6.67
C VAL A 40 10.44 -0.56 -6.74
N ARG A 41 10.75 -1.63 -6.01
CA ARG A 41 9.87 -2.80 -5.92
C ARG A 41 9.48 -3.05 -4.47
N PHE A 42 8.17 -3.19 -4.25
CA PHE A 42 7.62 -3.75 -3.03
C PHE A 42 7.10 -5.16 -3.31
N THR A 43 7.38 -6.08 -2.40
CA THR A 43 6.83 -7.42 -2.45
C THR A 43 6.01 -7.67 -1.19
N CYS A 44 4.78 -8.17 -1.36
CA CYS A 44 3.89 -8.50 -0.27
C CYS A 44 3.41 -9.93 -0.45
N PRO A 45 4.10 -10.92 0.15
CA PRO A 45 3.73 -12.33 -0.01
C PRO A 45 2.51 -12.74 0.82
N GLU A 46 2.10 -11.91 1.77
CA GLU A 46 0.98 -12.18 2.66
C GLU A 46 -0.28 -11.39 2.33
N PHE A 47 -0.40 -10.88 1.11
CA PHE A 47 -1.61 -10.14 0.71
C PHE A 47 -2.85 -11.01 0.85
N THR A 48 -3.90 -10.47 1.46
CA THR A 48 -5.13 -11.19 1.74
C THR A 48 -6.33 -10.30 1.49
N SER A 49 -7.38 -10.85 0.91
CA SER A 49 -8.71 -10.24 0.84
C SER A 49 -9.75 -11.31 1.14
N ILE A 50 -11.03 -10.94 1.14
CA ILE A 50 -12.13 -11.89 1.34
C ILE A 50 -12.79 -12.17 -0.01
N CYS A 51 -12.95 -13.45 -0.34
CA CYS A 51 -13.72 -13.82 -1.52
C CYS A 51 -15.19 -13.41 -1.32
N PRO A 52 -15.77 -12.56 -2.20
CA PRO A 52 -17.13 -12.08 -2.00
C PRO A 52 -18.20 -13.18 -2.19
N VAL A 53 -17.84 -14.32 -2.76
CA VAL A 53 -18.75 -15.43 -2.97
C VAL A 53 -18.76 -16.38 -1.76
N THR A 54 -17.58 -16.74 -1.25
CA THR A 54 -17.44 -17.78 -0.22
C THR A 54 -17.20 -17.22 1.17
N SER A 55 -16.88 -15.91 1.29
CA SER A 55 -16.47 -15.25 2.54
C SER A 55 -15.22 -15.86 3.16
N GLN A 56 -14.43 -16.57 2.38
CA GLN A 56 -13.18 -17.18 2.83
C GLN A 56 -12.00 -16.25 2.50
N PRO A 57 -10.90 -16.33 3.28
CA PRO A 57 -9.68 -15.62 2.94
C PRO A 57 -9.15 -16.04 1.56
N ASP A 58 -8.73 -15.06 0.80
CA ASP A 58 -8.18 -15.23 -0.54
C ASP A 58 -6.76 -14.65 -0.53
N PHE A 59 -5.75 -15.53 -0.62
CA PHE A 59 -4.35 -15.16 -0.46
C PHE A 59 -3.70 -14.84 -1.80
N GLY A 60 -2.77 -13.90 -1.79
CA GLY A 60 -2.03 -13.55 -2.98
C GLY A 60 -0.62 -13.09 -2.68
N TYR A 61 0.22 -13.13 -3.69
CA TYR A 61 1.56 -12.57 -3.67
C TYR A 61 1.55 -11.30 -4.52
N LEU A 62 1.75 -10.15 -3.89
CA LEU A 62 1.67 -8.86 -4.57
C LEU A 62 3.06 -8.31 -4.82
N ILE A 63 3.30 -7.89 -6.06
CA ILE A 63 4.51 -7.18 -6.46
C ILE A 63 4.10 -5.84 -7.05
N ILE A 64 4.68 -4.76 -6.53
CA ILE A 64 4.46 -3.42 -7.02
C ILE A 64 5.80 -2.86 -7.49
N ASP A 65 5.89 -2.51 -8.77
CA ASP A 65 7.05 -1.85 -9.35
C ASP A 65 6.67 -0.44 -9.79
N TYR A 66 7.49 0.56 -9.45
CA TYR A 66 7.28 1.92 -9.95
C TYR A 66 8.60 2.68 -10.09
N VAL A 67 8.57 3.69 -10.93
CA VAL A 67 9.68 4.63 -11.10
C VAL A 67 9.29 5.93 -10.41
N PRO A 68 9.93 6.29 -9.29
CA PRO A 68 9.59 7.52 -8.57
C PRO A 68 10.07 8.75 -9.33
N LYS A 69 9.32 9.86 -9.19
CA LYS A 69 9.75 11.19 -9.61
C LYS A 69 10.14 12.00 -8.39
N ASP A 70 9.22 12.78 -7.87
CA ASP A 70 9.49 13.68 -6.74
C ASP A 70 9.35 12.98 -5.39
N PHE A 71 8.58 11.90 -5.32
CA PHE A 71 8.21 11.23 -4.07
C PHE A 71 8.38 9.73 -4.13
N LEU A 72 8.63 9.16 -2.95
CA LEU A 72 8.59 7.71 -2.70
C LEU A 72 7.38 7.37 -1.85
N VAL A 73 6.80 6.20 -2.06
CA VAL A 73 5.76 5.65 -1.18
C VAL A 73 6.43 5.15 0.10
N GLU A 74 5.92 5.57 1.25
CA GLU A 74 6.45 5.13 2.54
C GLU A 74 5.96 3.69 2.82
N SER A 75 6.88 2.80 3.20
CA SER A 75 6.65 1.35 3.23
C SER A 75 5.67 0.90 4.31
N LYS A 76 5.73 1.48 5.52
CA LYS A 76 4.79 1.10 6.59
C LYS A 76 3.37 1.55 6.25
N SER A 77 3.20 2.73 5.67
CA SER A 77 1.89 3.20 5.23
C SER A 77 1.31 2.34 4.12
N LEU A 78 2.15 1.86 3.21
CA LEU A 78 1.73 0.92 2.17
C LEU A 78 1.26 -0.40 2.79
N LYS A 79 1.99 -0.92 3.77
CA LYS A 79 1.58 -2.12 4.51
C LYS A 79 0.20 -1.95 5.13
N LEU A 80 -0.04 -0.84 5.81
CA LEU A 80 -1.33 -0.56 6.44
C LEU A 80 -2.45 -0.44 5.40
N TYR A 81 -2.17 0.23 4.28
CA TYR A 81 -3.11 0.33 3.17
C TYR A 81 -3.51 -1.06 2.65
N LEU A 82 -2.52 -1.91 2.39
CA LEU A 82 -2.76 -3.27 1.88
C LEU A 82 -3.47 -4.16 2.90
N LEU A 83 -3.18 -3.99 4.19
CA LEU A 83 -3.89 -4.71 5.25
C LEU A 83 -5.38 -4.36 5.31
N GLY A 84 -5.76 -3.18 4.83
CA GLY A 84 -7.16 -2.79 4.73
C GLY A 84 -7.99 -3.70 3.82
N TYR A 85 -7.36 -4.44 2.91
CA TYR A 85 -8.05 -5.41 2.06
C TYR A 85 -8.35 -6.73 2.78
N ARG A 86 -7.71 -7.02 3.90
CA ARG A 86 -7.77 -8.33 4.56
C ARG A 86 -9.20 -8.79 4.84
N ASN A 87 -10.06 -7.91 5.31
CA ASN A 87 -11.46 -8.19 5.61
C ASN A 87 -12.42 -7.56 4.61
N HIS A 88 -11.89 -7.12 3.47
CA HIS A 88 -12.66 -6.48 2.42
C HIS A 88 -13.09 -7.51 1.37
N GLY A 89 -14.39 -7.66 1.15
CA GLY A 89 -14.92 -8.62 0.19
C GLY A 89 -14.78 -8.12 -1.24
N ALA A 90 -13.70 -8.53 -1.91
CA ALA A 90 -13.44 -8.18 -3.30
C ALA A 90 -12.60 -9.25 -3.98
N PHE A 91 -12.77 -9.41 -5.29
CA PHE A 91 -11.89 -10.26 -6.08
C PHE A 91 -10.50 -9.60 -6.20
N HIS A 92 -9.46 -10.43 -6.39
CA HIS A 92 -8.09 -9.92 -6.52
C HIS A 92 -7.93 -8.94 -7.69
N GLU A 93 -8.65 -9.15 -8.78
CA GLU A 93 -8.66 -8.25 -9.93
C GLU A 93 -9.13 -6.84 -9.53
N ASP A 94 -10.19 -6.77 -8.74
CA ASP A 94 -10.72 -5.49 -8.25
C ASP A 94 -9.76 -4.83 -7.25
N CYS A 95 -9.13 -5.61 -6.38
CA CYS A 95 -8.11 -5.10 -5.45
C CYS A 95 -6.94 -4.48 -6.21
N SER A 96 -6.48 -5.11 -7.28
CA SER A 96 -5.39 -4.60 -8.11
C SER A 96 -5.76 -3.26 -8.76
N ILE A 97 -6.97 -3.15 -9.31
CA ILE A 97 -7.46 -1.92 -9.94
C ILE A 97 -7.54 -0.79 -8.92
N LEU A 98 -8.14 -1.04 -7.74
CA LEU A 98 -8.23 -0.03 -6.68
C LEU A 98 -6.85 0.42 -6.22
N SER A 99 -5.92 -0.50 -6.02
CA SER A 99 -4.55 -0.16 -5.61
C SER A 99 -3.87 0.74 -6.63
N LEU A 100 -3.99 0.43 -7.92
CA LEU A 100 -3.41 1.25 -8.99
C LEU A 100 -4.00 2.65 -9.05
N ILE A 101 -5.30 2.79 -8.83
CA ILE A 101 -5.96 4.09 -8.81
C ILE A 101 -5.48 4.92 -7.60
N HIS A 102 -5.32 4.30 -6.45
CA HIS A 102 -4.91 4.98 -5.23
C HIS A 102 -3.42 5.36 -5.24
N ILE A 103 -2.58 4.49 -5.75
CA ILE A 103 -1.13 4.71 -5.77
C ILE A 103 -0.72 5.53 -7.00
#